data_54bcb725b8c6afa400bb990f7262873f
#
_entry.id   54bcb725b8c6afa400bb990f7262873f
#
_cell.length_a   1.000
_cell.length_b   1.000
_cell.length_c   1.000
_cell.angle_alpha   90.00
_cell.angle_beta   90.00
_cell.angle_gamma   90.00
#
_symmetry.space_group_name_H-M   'P 1'
#
loop_
_entity.id
_entity.type
_entity.pdbx_description
1 polymer ?
#
loop_
_entity_poly.entity_id
_entity_poly.type
_entity_poly.pdbx_seq_one_letter_code
_entity_poly.pdbx_strand_id
1 'polypeptide(L)'
;PSYSIGPDCYKEIPHVTRFFGKTAAVIGGKTAMAKAKKAMIDGVAGSDVKLLDFIEYGGDSTYENGDALIANPTVRDADMIFAVGGGRACDTGKYVADKLDKPLFTFPTVASNCASVTAISVIYNPDGSFREYYYPKLANHCFINSAVIADSPEQLLWAGIGDALSKEYEAVFSSKDDTLSHTPLMGKQISRICTDPLIEYGAEALESIREKKASFALDQVTLDIIISTGIVSNMMSTVDSYYYNSTLAHCVYYGSTVTEH
;
A
#
# COMPACT_ATOMS: atom_id res chain seq x y z
N PRO A 1 -6.18 7.60 6.72
CA PRO A 1 -5.12 6.71 7.19
C PRO A 1 -4.17 7.42 8.15
N SER A 2 -3.58 6.65 9.09
CA SER A 2 -2.49 7.11 9.94
C SER A 2 -1.17 6.75 9.26
N TYR A 3 -0.17 7.63 9.27
CA TYR A 3 1.12 7.34 8.65
C TYR A 3 2.28 8.12 9.27
N SER A 4 3.49 7.60 9.07
CA SER A 4 4.77 8.28 9.31
C SER A 4 5.59 8.25 8.03
N ILE A 5 6.31 9.34 7.71
CA ILE A 5 7.17 9.42 6.54
C ILE A 5 8.55 9.97 6.90
N GLY A 6 9.56 9.56 6.16
CA GLY A 6 10.94 10.01 6.28
C GLY A 6 11.94 8.85 6.43
N PRO A 7 13.24 9.12 6.31
CA PRO A 7 14.27 8.07 6.32
C PRO A 7 14.37 7.34 7.67
N ASP A 8 13.94 7.98 8.75
CA ASP A 8 14.01 7.46 10.12
C ASP A 8 12.64 7.01 10.67
N CYS A 9 11.57 7.01 9.89
CA CYS A 9 10.20 6.78 10.38
C CYS A 9 10.00 5.42 11.06
N TYR A 10 10.84 4.42 10.77
CA TYR A 10 10.75 3.13 11.46
C TYR A 10 11.15 3.18 12.93
N LYS A 11 11.83 4.23 13.39
CA LYS A 11 12.09 4.48 14.82
C LYS A 11 10.81 4.78 15.62
N GLU A 12 9.73 5.14 14.92
CA GLU A 12 8.42 5.38 15.53
C GLU A 12 7.62 4.08 15.75
N ILE A 13 8.06 2.94 15.21
CA ILE A 13 7.35 1.65 15.36
C ILE A 13 6.97 1.39 16.81
N PRO A 14 7.88 1.44 17.82
CA PRO A 14 7.52 1.13 19.20
C PRO A 14 6.46 2.08 19.79
N HIS A 15 6.53 3.36 19.43
CA HIS A 15 5.56 4.36 19.89
C HIS A 15 4.18 4.13 19.29
N VAL A 16 4.12 3.89 17.98
CA VAL A 16 2.86 3.70 17.26
C VAL A 16 2.18 2.39 17.65
N THR A 17 2.97 1.32 17.83
CA THR A 17 2.41 -0.03 18.07
C THR A 17 2.16 -0.34 19.55
N ARG A 18 2.50 0.55 20.47
CA ARG A 18 2.49 0.31 21.94
C ARG A 18 1.18 -0.23 22.54
N PHE A 19 0.04 0.00 21.88
CA PHE A 19 -1.28 -0.46 22.35
C PHE A 19 -1.79 -1.72 21.63
N PHE A 20 -1.03 -2.24 20.66
CA PHE A 20 -1.47 -3.32 19.79
C PHE A 20 -0.80 -4.67 20.10
N GLY A 21 0.27 -4.66 20.88
CA GLY A 21 0.99 -5.87 21.27
C GLY A 21 2.51 -5.66 21.29
N LYS A 22 3.24 -6.76 21.50
CA LYS A 22 4.71 -6.75 21.61
C LYS A 22 5.41 -7.58 20.54
N THR A 23 4.66 -8.42 19.81
CA THR A 23 5.22 -9.32 18.80
C THR A 23 4.62 -9.05 17.44
N ALA A 24 5.46 -9.04 16.40
CA ALA A 24 5.03 -8.84 15.03
C ALA A 24 5.60 -9.94 14.11
N ALA A 25 4.73 -10.56 13.31
CA ALA A 25 5.15 -11.35 12.16
C ALA A 25 5.31 -10.43 10.96
N VAL A 26 6.48 -10.46 10.32
CA VAL A 26 6.79 -9.65 9.14
C VAL A 26 6.51 -10.48 7.89
N ILE A 27 5.54 -10.05 7.09
CA ILE A 27 5.14 -10.71 5.84
C ILE A 27 5.55 -9.83 4.67
N GLY A 28 6.24 -10.37 3.67
CA GLY A 28 6.64 -9.54 2.53
C GLY A 28 7.33 -10.30 1.42
N GLY A 29 7.69 -9.58 0.36
CA GLY A 29 8.51 -10.11 -0.72
C GLY A 29 9.98 -10.19 -0.30
N LYS A 30 10.69 -11.20 -0.76
CA LYS A 30 12.11 -11.44 -0.42
C LYS A 30 12.98 -10.19 -0.60
N THR A 31 12.92 -9.56 -1.77
CA THR A 31 13.69 -8.36 -2.09
C THR A 31 13.27 -7.16 -1.23
N ALA A 32 11.97 -6.95 -1.07
CA ALA A 32 11.40 -5.86 -0.27
C ALA A 32 11.84 -5.97 1.20
N MET A 33 11.68 -7.16 1.78
CA MET A 33 12.13 -7.41 3.15
C MET A 33 13.63 -7.21 3.32
N ALA A 34 14.46 -7.67 2.36
CA ALA A 34 15.91 -7.46 2.42
C ALA A 34 16.30 -5.98 2.47
N LYS A 35 15.56 -5.11 1.77
CA LYS A 35 15.76 -3.65 1.77
C LYS A 35 15.33 -2.99 3.08
N ALA A 36 14.20 -3.42 3.64
CA ALA A 36 13.62 -2.81 4.85
C ALA A 36 14.19 -3.40 6.16
N LYS A 37 14.66 -4.65 6.16
CA LYS A 37 14.96 -5.46 7.35
C LYS A 37 15.87 -4.76 8.34
N LYS A 38 17.00 -4.20 7.86
CA LYS A 38 17.95 -3.54 8.77
C LYS A 38 17.32 -2.35 9.48
N ALA A 39 16.65 -1.48 8.72
CA ALA A 39 15.99 -0.30 9.28
C ALA A 39 14.85 -0.67 10.26
N MET A 40 14.12 -1.76 10.00
CA MET A 40 13.08 -2.26 10.92
C MET A 40 13.68 -2.78 12.22
N ILE A 41 14.75 -3.58 12.14
CA ILE A 41 15.45 -4.11 13.34
C ILE A 41 16.03 -2.96 14.15
N ASP A 42 16.70 -2.01 13.51
CA ASP A 42 17.27 -0.82 14.17
C ASP A 42 16.14 0.04 14.79
N GLY A 43 14.99 0.14 14.12
CA GLY A 43 13.84 0.90 14.58
C GLY A 43 13.16 0.36 15.84
N VAL A 44 13.21 -0.95 16.07
CA VAL A 44 12.67 -1.57 17.30
C VAL A 44 13.72 -1.83 18.37
N ALA A 45 15.00 -1.54 18.08
CA ALA A 45 16.09 -1.83 19.00
C ALA A 45 15.91 -1.11 20.35
N GLY A 46 16.09 -1.84 21.44
CA GLY A 46 15.94 -1.30 22.81
C GLY A 46 14.48 -1.10 23.25
N SER A 47 13.49 -1.53 22.46
CA SER A 47 12.08 -1.51 22.80
C SER A 47 11.55 -2.89 23.20
N ASP A 48 10.29 -2.95 23.64
CA ASP A 48 9.59 -4.20 23.93
C ASP A 48 9.07 -4.91 22.66
N VAL A 49 9.09 -4.27 21.50
CA VAL A 49 8.60 -4.84 20.23
C VAL A 49 9.60 -5.85 19.68
N LYS A 50 9.11 -7.04 19.39
CA LYS A 50 9.90 -8.15 18.83
C LYS A 50 9.39 -8.49 17.42
N LEU A 51 10.27 -8.41 16.45
CA LEU A 51 10.04 -8.97 15.12
C LEU A 51 10.33 -10.46 15.18
N LEU A 52 9.29 -11.31 15.06
CA LEU A 52 9.42 -12.75 15.25
C LEU A 52 10.15 -13.41 14.09
N ASP A 53 9.60 -13.26 12.88
CA ASP A 53 10.16 -13.84 11.66
C ASP A 53 9.83 -12.99 10.45
N PHE A 54 10.61 -13.14 9.37
CA PHE A 54 10.43 -12.51 8.09
C PHE A 54 10.00 -13.57 7.08
N ILE A 55 8.70 -13.60 6.77
CA ILE A 55 8.04 -14.69 6.05
C ILE A 55 7.67 -14.22 4.64
N GLU A 56 8.06 -14.99 3.63
CA GLU A 56 7.69 -14.67 2.25
C GLU A 56 6.19 -14.91 2.01
N TYR A 57 5.53 -13.95 1.32
CA TYR A 57 4.09 -13.95 1.09
C TYR A 57 3.63 -14.81 -0.09
N GLY A 58 4.55 -15.50 -0.77
CA GLY A 58 4.25 -16.39 -1.89
C GLY A 58 4.35 -15.74 -3.28
N GLY A 59 4.66 -14.44 -3.36
CA GLY A 59 4.94 -13.74 -4.63
C GLY A 59 3.72 -13.08 -5.28
N ASP A 60 2.49 -13.53 -5.00
CA ASP A 60 1.27 -12.91 -5.50
C ASP A 60 0.16 -12.84 -4.44
N SER A 61 -0.77 -11.90 -4.60
CA SER A 61 -1.93 -11.73 -3.73
C SER A 61 -3.05 -12.69 -4.14
N THR A 62 -2.89 -13.96 -3.75
CA THR A 62 -3.87 -15.02 -3.95
C THR A 62 -4.43 -15.50 -2.61
N TYR A 63 -5.62 -16.10 -2.62
CA TYR A 63 -6.17 -16.72 -1.41
C TYR A 63 -5.29 -17.85 -0.90
N GLU A 64 -4.72 -18.64 -1.81
CA GLU A 64 -3.87 -19.79 -1.49
C GLU A 64 -2.62 -19.34 -0.71
N ASN A 65 -1.97 -18.24 -1.14
CA ASN A 65 -0.82 -17.67 -0.44
C ASN A 65 -1.22 -17.09 0.93
N GLY A 66 -2.35 -16.39 0.97
CA GLY A 66 -2.91 -15.85 2.21
C GLY A 66 -3.25 -16.95 3.22
N ASP A 67 -3.92 -18.01 2.78
CA ASP A 67 -4.32 -19.14 3.63
C ASP A 67 -3.10 -19.92 4.15
N ALA A 68 -2.04 -20.07 3.34
CA ALA A 68 -0.79 -20.65 3.78
C ALA A 68 -0.11 -19.82 4.90
N LEU A 69 -0.18 -18.50 4.80
CA LEU A 69 0.31 -17.58 5.86
C LEU A 69 -0.57 -17.68 7.12
N ILE A 70 -1.88 -17.73 6.98
CA ILE A 70 -2.82 -17.92 8.10
C ILE A 70 -2.54 -19.24 8.84
N ALA A 71 -2.16 -20.29 8.12
CA ALA A 71 -1.79 -21.58 8.71
C ALA A 71 -0.41 -21.57 9.41
N ASN A 72 0.44 -20.56 9.14
CA ASN A 72 1.78 -20.48 9.73
C ASN A 72 1.70 -20.15 11.23
N PRO A 73 2.31 -20.97 12.13
CA PRO A 73 2.24 -20.75 13.57
C PRO A 73 2.76 -19.37 14.00
N THR A 74 3.88 -18.91 13.45
CA THR A 74 4.46 -17.58 13.79
C THR A 74 3.49 -16.45 13.45
N VAL A 75 2.78 -16.54 12.32
CA VAL A 75 1.78 -15.54 11.92
C VAL A 75 0.56 -15.57 12.85
N ARG A 76 0.10 -16.79 13.20
CA ARG A 76 -1.03 -16.97 14.13
C ARG A 76 -0.72 -16.48 15.54
N ASP A 77 0.49 -16.72 16.02
CA ASP A 77 0.86 -16.46 17.41
C ASP A 77 1.35 -15.01 17.62
N ALA A 78 1.71 -14.29 16.57
CA ALA A 78 2.08 -12.87 16.65
C ALA A 78 0.89 -11.99 17.07
N ASP A 79 1.15 -10.93 17.84
CA ASP A 79 0.13 -9.94 18.19
C ASP A 79 -0.28 -9.08 17.00
N MET A 80 0.66 -8.80 16.09
CA MET A 80 0.50 -7.86 14.97
C MET A 80 1.06 -8.44 13.68
N ILE A 81 0.53 -7.96 12.56
CA ILE A 81 1.04 -8.26 11.22
C ILE A 81 1.73 -7.01 10.65
N PHE A 82 2.97 -7.17 10.17
CA PHE A 82 3.73 -6.15 9.46
C PHE A 82 3.84 -6.57 7.99
N ALA A 83 3.12 -5.89 7.10
CA ALA A 83 3.16 -6.16 5.66
C ALA A 83 4.20 -5.27 4.97
N VAL A 84 5.24 -5.88 4.39
CA VAL A 84 6.43 -5.21 3.82
C VAL A 84 6.51 -5.46 2.33
N GLY A 85 6.40 -4.41 1.52
CA GLY A 85 6.55 -4.53 0.07
C GLY A 85 5.70 -3.59 -0.75
N GLY A 86 5.46 -3.95 -2.00
CA GLY A 86 4.54 -3.26 -2.91
C GLY A 86 3.09 -3.70 -2.68
N GLY A 87 2.20 -3.33 -3.63
CA GLY A 87 0.76 -3.55 -3.53
C GLY A 87 0.37 -4.99 -3.20
N ARG A 88 0.90 -5.97 -3.94
CA ARG A 88 0.56 -7.39 -3.73
C ARG A 88 0.91 -7.91 -2.32
N ALA A 89 2.05 -7.50 -1.78
CA ALA A 89 2.44 -7.86 -0.42
C ALA A 89 1.52 -7.20 0.63
N CYS A 90 1.17 -5.92 0.43
CA CYS A 90 0.23 -5.20 1.29
C CYS A 90 -1.17 -5.83 1.23
N ASP A 91 -1.64 -6.19 0.03
CA ASP A 91 -2.95 -6.83 -0.17
C ASP A 91 -3.03 -8.20 0.51
N THR A 92 -1.99 -9.02 0.37
CA THR A 92 -1.90 -10.29 1.10
C THR A 92 -1.86 -10.08 2.61
N GLY A 93 -1.07 -9.11 3.09
CA GLY A 93 -1.01 -8.78 4.53
C GLY A 93 -2.35 -8.31 5.09
N LYS A 94 -3.12 -7.51 4.32
CA LYS A 94 -4.48 -7.07 4.68
C LYS A 94 -5.43 -8.27 4.80
N TYR A 95 -5.42 -9.18 3.83
CA TYR A 95 -6.23 -10.40 3.88
C TYR A 95 -5.90 -11.24 5.11
N VAL A 96 -4.62 -11.51 5.36
CA VAL A 96 -4.16 -12.30 6.51
C VAL A 96 -4.57 -11.65 7.84
N ALA A 97 -4.32 -10.35 7.99
CA ALA A 97 -4.66 -9.62 9.20
C ALA A 97 -6.17 -9.59 9.47
N ASP A 98 -6.98 -9.40 8.43
CA ASP A 98 -8.44 -9.39 8.53
C ASP A 98 -8.99 -10.76 8.93
N LYS A 99 -8.51 -11.86 8.32
CA LYS A 99 -8.92 -13.22 8.66
C LYS A 99 -8.54 -13.64 10.08
N LEU A 100 -7.42 -13.13 10.58
CA LEU A 100 -6.95 -13.43 11.94
C LEU A 100 -7.43 -12.39 12.99
N ASP A 101 -8.17 -11.37 12.55
CA ASP A 101 -8.61 -10.23 13.37
C ASP A 101 -7.43 -9.57 14.12
N LYS A 102 -6.31 -9.35 13.42
CA LYS A 102 -5.08 -8.78 13.98
C LYS A 102 -4.84 -7.35 13.51
N PRO A 103 -4.19 -6.51 14.35
CA PRO A 103 -3.70 -5.22 13.92
C PRO A 103 -2.70 -5.35 12.77
N LEU A 104 -2.87 -4.50 11.74
CA LEU A 104 -2.02 -4.46 10.56
C LEU A 104 -1.24 -3.15 10.49
N PHE A 105 0.04 -3.27 10.19
CA PHE A 105 0.93 -2.15 9.88
C PHE A 105 1.58 -2.39 8.52
N THR A 106 1.57 -1.39 7.66
CA THR A 106 2.12 -1.50 6.31
C THR A 106 3.44 -0.74 6.18
N PHE A 107 4.37 -1.35 5.44
CA PHE A 107 5.71 -0.84 5.20
C PHE A 107 5.97 -0.88 3.68
N PRO A 108 5.42 0.09 2.91
CA PRO A 108 5.66 0.13 1.48
C PRO A 108 7.14 0.35 1.19
N THR A 109 7.68 -0.47 0.30
CA THR A 109 9.08 -0.38 -0.15
C THR A 109 9.22 0.21 -1.54
N VAL A 110 8.09 0.49 -2.17
CA VAL A 110 7.95 1.14 -3.47
C VAL A 110 6.71 2.04 -3.45
N ALA A 111 6.75 3.14 -4.17
CA ALA A 111 5.61 4.03 -4.36
C ALA A 111 4.98 3.77 -5.73
N SER A 112 4.35 2.61 -5.91
CA SER A 112 3.75 2.20 -7.19
C SER A 112 2.22 2.24 -7.20
N ASN A 113 1.58 2.37 -6.05
CA ASN A 113 0.12 2.48 -5.86
C ASN A 113 -0.21 2.77 -4.39
N CYS A 114 -1.50 2.91 -4.08
CA CYS A 114 -2.01 3.24 -2.75
C CYS A 114 -2.43 2.03 -1.88
N ALA A 115 -2.14 0.80 -2.28
CA ALA A 115 -2.64 -0.41 -1.62
C ALA A 115 -2.31 -0.51 -0.12
N SER A 116 -1.19 0.10 0.32
CA SER A 116 -0.78 0.10 1.72
C SER A 116 -1.73 0.83 2.67
N VAL A 117 -2.64 1.67 2.16
CA VAL A 117 -3.57 2.48 2.97
C VAL A 117 -5.04 2.37 2.53
N THR A 118 -5.37 1.46 1.62
CA THR A 118 -6.74 1.25 1.16
C THR A 118 -7.44 0.10 1.87
N ALA A 119 -8.77 0.19 2.00
CA ALA A 119 -9.64 -0.90 2.45
C ALA A 119 -10.06 -1.82 1.29
N ILE A 120 -9.21 -1.95 0.27
CA ILE A 120 -9.39 -2.84 -0.87
C ILE A 120 -8.11 -3.64 -1.05
N SER A 121 -8.24 -4.94 -1.25
CA SER A 121 -7.17 -5.82 -1.69
C SER A 121 -7.54 -6.39 -3.07
N VAL A 122 -6.60 -6.31 -4.00
CA VAL A 122 -6.76 -6.97 -5.30
C VAL A 122 -6.32 -8.41 -5.17
N ILE A 123 -7.24 -9.33 -5.44
CA ILE A 123 -6.96 -10.76 -5.41
C ILE A 123 -6.81 -11.28 -6.84
N TYR A 124 -5.77 -12.06 -7.05
CA TYR A 124 -5.45 -12.68 -8.32
C TYR A 124 -5.66 -14.19 -8.28
N ASN A 125 -5.86 -14.78 -9.44
CA ASN A 125 -5.77 -16.23 -9.62
C ASN A 125 -4.29 -16.67 -9.63
N PRO A 126 -4.00 -17.97 -9.40
CA PRO A 126 -2.61 -18.48 -9.46
C PRO A 126 -1.90 -18.29 -10.81
N ASP A 127 -2.65 -18.06 -11.89
CA ASP A 127 -2.12 -17.72 -13.22
C ASP A 127 -1.81 -16.23 -13.42
N GLY A 128 -2.03 -15.41 -12.36
CA GLY A 128 -1.80 -13.97 -12.38
C GLY A 128 -2.95 -13.12 -12.94
N SER A 129 -4.04 -13.73 -13.42
CA SER A 129 -5.22 -12.99 -13.88
C SER A 129 -5.99 -12.38 -12.68
N PHE A 130 -6.63 -11.23 -12.92
CA PHE A 130 -7.50 -10.59 -11.92
C PHE A 130 -8.65 -11.54 -11.54
N ARG A 131 -8.89 -11.70 -10.23
CA ARG A 131 -9.99 -12.50 -9.70
C ARG A 131 -11.11 -11.62 -9.18
N GLU A 132 -10.85 -10.86 -8.11
CA GLU A 132 -11.85 -10.01 -7.47
C GLU A 132 -11.23 -8.99 -6.51
N TYR A 133 -12.05 -8.05 -6.05
CA TYR A 133 -11.71 -7.19 -4.91
C TYR A 133 -12.16 -7.85 -3.61
N TYR A 134 -11.25 -7.89 -2.64
CA TYR A 134 -11.53 -8.21 -1.25
C TYR A 134 -11.51 -6.92 -0.42
N TYR A 135 -12.43 -6.77 0.52
CA TYR A 135 -12.59 -5.54 1.30
C TYR A 135 -12.24 -5.77 2.77
N PRO A 136 -10.96 -5.70 3.14
CA PRO A 136 -10.48 -5.83 4.52
C PRO A 136 -10.63 -4.53 5.31
N LYS A 137 -10.34 -4.59 6.62
CA LYS A 137 -10.11 -3.41 7.42
C LYS A 137 -8.90 -2.62 6.91
N LEU A 138 -8.88 -1.31 7.16
CA LEU A 138 -7.72 -0.45 6.92
C LEU A 138 -6.54 -0.88 7.81
N ALA A 139 -5.31 -0.66 7.32
CA ALA A 139 -4.14 -0.74 8.16
C ALA A 139 -4.21 0.30 9.31
N ASN A 140 -3.74 -0.09 10.49
CA ASN A 140 -3.68 0.79 11.66
C ASN A 140 -2.72 1.96 11.44
N HIS A 141 -1.60 1.69 10.74
CA HIS A 141 -0.62 2.72 10.37
C HIS A 141 0.24 2.28 9.19
N CYS A 142 0.68 3.26 8.39
CA CYS A 142 1.59 3.07 7.27
C CYS A 142 2.93 3.76 7.54
N PHE A 143 4.02 3.02 7.53
CA PHE A 143 5.38 3.53 7.72
C PHE A 143 6.08 3.69 6.37
N ILE A 144 6.23 4.90 5.90
CA ILE A 144 6.78 5.25 4.58
C ILE A 144 8.25 5.67 4.75
N ASN A 145 9.18 4.74 4.60
CA ASN A 145 10.61 5.06 4.72
C ASN A 145 11.15 5.60 3.40
N SER A 146 11.43 6.91 3.36
CA SER A 146 11.91 7.62 2.17
C SER A 146 13.21 7.04 1.62
N ALA A 147 14.11 6.55 2.46
CA ALA A 147 15.38 5.95 2.02
C ALA A 147 15.15 4.59 1.34
N VAL A 148 14.19 3.80 1.84
CA VAL A 148 13.80 2.53 1.22
C VAL A 148 13.11 2.77 -0.12
N ILE A 149 12.21 3.76 -0.21
CA ILE A 149 11.56 4.15 -1.46
C ILE A 149 12.59 4.65 -2.47
N ALA A 150 13.56 5.48 -2.06
CA ALA A 150 14.61 6.00 -2.95
C ALA A 150 15.51 4.90 -3.55
N ASP A 151 15.65 3.76 -2.89
CA ASP A 151 16.42 2.60 -3.41
C ASP A 151 15.55 1.62 -4.23
N SER A 152 14.32 2.00 -4.57
CA SER A 152 13.42 1.19 -5.40
C SER A 152 13.71 1.37 -6.91
N PRO A 153 13.26 0.43 -7.77
CA PRO A 153 13.34 0.61 -9.22
C PRO A 153 12.54 1.83 -9.71
N GLU A 154 13.15 2.66 -10.56
CA GLU A 154 12.54 3.88 -11.12
C GLU A 154 11.19 3.60 -11.79
N GLN A 155 11.09 2.49 -12.52
CA GLN A 155 9.86 2.09 -13.22
C GLN A 155 8.66 1.95 -12.29
N LEU A 156 8.89 1.60 -11.01
CA LEU A 156 7.81 1.45 -10.04
C LEU A 156 7.29 2.81 -9.54
N LEU A 157 8.16 3.80 -9.38
CA LEU A 157 7.70 5.17 -9.11
C LEU A 157 6.98 5.76 -10.32
N TRP A 158 7.53 5.55 -11.52
CA TRP A 158 6.90 6.00 -12.77
C TRP A 158 5.50 5.40 -12.93
N ALA A 159 5.34 4.10 -12.67
CA ALA A 159 4.04 3.44 -12.67
C ALA A 159 3.08 4.03 -11.62
N GLY A 160 3.60 4.33 -10.41
CA GLY A 160 2.82 4.96 -9.34
C GLY A 160 2.34 6.37 -9.69
N ILE A 161 3.17 7.16 -10.36
CA ILE A 161 2.77 8.47 -10.91
C ILE A 161 1.61 8.29 -11.90
N GLY A 162 1.70 7.32 -12.81
CA GLY A 162 0.62 7.02 -13.77
C GLY A 162 -0.67 6.57 -13.10
N ASP A 163 -0.58 5.69 -12.09
CA ASP A 163 -1.73 5.22 -11.29
C ASP A 163 -2.42 6.39 -10.57
N ALA A 164 -1.65 7.22 -9.87
CA ALA A 164 -2.19 8.36 -9.14
C ALA A 164 -2.77 9.45 -10.06
N LEU A 165 -2.12 9.76 -11.20
CA LEU A 165 -2.66 10.68 -12.20
C LEU A 165 -4.01 10.24 -12.77
N SER A 166 -4.25 8.94 -12.89
CA SER A 166 -5.55 8.43 -13.37
C SER A 166 -6.69 8.73 -12.39
N LYS A 167 -6.39 8.88 -11.10
CA LYS A 167 -7.39 8.92 -10.01
C LYS A 167 -8.39 10.06 -10.14
N GLU A 168 -7.93 11.29 -10.39
CA GLU A 168 -8.83 12.44 -10.56
C GLU A 168 -9.79 12.19 -11.72
N TYR A 169 -9.25 11.79 -12.87
CA TYR A 169 -10.04 11.62 -14.10
C TYR A 169 -11.04 10.47 -13.97
N GLU A 170 -10.63 9.36 -13.39
CA GLU A 170 -11.51 8.20 -13.19
C GLU A 170 -12.63 8.51 -12.17
N ALA A 171 -12.30 9.13 -11.04
CA ALA A 171 -13.29 9.53 -10.03
C ALA A 171 -14.32 10.51 -10.57
N VAL A 172 -13.87 11.51 -11.35
CA VAL A 172 -14.75 12.51 -11.97
C VAL A 172 -15.62 11.87 -13.05
N PHE A 173 -15.04 11.03 -13.91
CA PHE A 173 -15.74 10.40 -15.02
C PHE A 173 -16.77 9.38 -14.57
N SER A 174 -16.43 8.49 -13.62
CA SER A 174 -17.34 7.46 -13.11
C SER A 174 -18.55 8.02 -12.38
N SER A 175 -18.40 9.19 -11.77
CA SER A 175 -19.44 9.83 -10.97
C SER A 175 -20.14 11.01 -11.66
N LYS A 176 -19.94 11.20 -12.98
CA LYS A 176 -20.38 12.42 -13.69
C LYS A 176 -21.90 12.61 -13.75
N ASP A 177 -22.62 11.50 -13.87
CA ASP A 177 -24.07 11.51 -14.10
C ASP A 177 -24.88 11.22 -12.81
N ASP A 178 -24.18 10.99 -11.67
CA ASP A 178 -24.81 10.62 -10.42
C ASP A 178 -24.94 11.80 -9.45
N THR A 179 -26.04 11.79 -8.66
CA THR A 179 -26.17 12.66 -7.50
C THR A 179 -25.44 12.02 -6.32
N LEU A 180 -24.24 12.54 -6.03
CA LEU A 180 -23.37 11.97 -5.01
C LEU A 180 -23.84 12.32 -3.60
N SER A 181 -23.86 11.32 -2.71
CA SER A 181 -23.95 11.54 -1.26
C SER A 181 -22.65 12.16 -0.72
N HIS A 182 -22.65 12.54 0.58
CA HIS A 182 -21.55 13.30 1.19
C HIS A 182 -20.16 12.72 0.96
N THR A 183 -19.95 11.43 1.24
CA THR A 183 -18.60 10.83 1.20
C THR A 183 -18.03 10.74 -0.22
N PRO A 184 -18.71 10.18 -1.23
CA PRO A 184 -18.18 10.19 -2.59
C PRO A 184 -18.10 11.61 -3.19
N LEU A 185 -18.98 12.54 -2.80
CA LEU A 185 -18.85 13.94 -3.21
C LEU A 185 -17.53 14.54 -2.67
N MET A 186 -17.19 14.30 -1.41
CA MET A 186 -15.94 14.75 -0.82
C MET A 186 -14.75 14.11 -1.54
N GLY A 187 -14.78 12.80 -1.81
CA GLY A 187 -13.74 12.10 -2.58
C GLY A 187 -13.53 12.72 -3.97
N LYS A 188 -14.62 13.00 -4.68
CA LYS A 188 -14.57 13.70 -5.99
C LYS A 188 -13.97 15.09 -5.88
N GLN A 189 -14.33 15.88 -4.86
CA GLN A 189 -13.82 17.24 -4.69
C GLN A 189 -12.32 17.28 -4.37
N ILE A 190 -11.83 16.35 -3.58
CA ILE A 190 -10.41 16.28 -3.21
C ILE A 190 -9.55 15.49 -4.21
N SER A 191 -10.14 14.79 -5.21
CA SER A 191 -9.36 13.94 -6.14
C SER A 191 -8.31 14.71 -6.93
N ARG A 192 -8.49 16.03 -7.10
CA ARG A 192 -7.50 16.89 -7.76
C ARG A 192 -6.13 16.89 -7.09
N ILE A 193 -6.06 16.65 -5.77
CA ILE A 193 -4.78 16.57 -5.08
C ILE A 193 -3.89 15.43 -5.62
N CYS A 194 -4.50 14.42 -6.27
CA CYS A 194 -3.78 13.32 -6.92
C CYS A 194 -3.11 13.73 -8.25
N THR A 195 -3.16 14.99 -8.65
CA THR A 195 -2.57 15.51 -9.90
C THR A 195 -1.52 16.57 -9.63
N ASP A 196 -1.85 17.58 -8.79
CA ASP A 196 -1.03 18.77 -8.64
C ASP A 196 0.41 18.48 -8.15
N PRO A 197 0.66 17.66 -7.09
CA PRO A 197 2.02 17.36 -6.64
C PRO A 197 2.83 16.56 -7.66
N LEU A 198 2.18 15.70 -8.46
CA LEU A 198 2.87 14.91 -9.48
C LEU A 198 3.36 15.78 -10.63
N ILE A 199 2.60 16.80 -11.02
CA ILE A 199 3.01 17.77 -12.03
C ILE A 199 4.17 18.64 -11.51
N GLU A 200 4.11 19.05 -10.25
CA GLU A 200 5.11 19.95 -9.66
C GLU A 200 6.43 19.23 -9.35
N TYR A 201 6.38 18.05 -8.74
CA TYR A 201 7.56 17.36 -8.19
C TYR A 201 7.94 16.07 -8.91
N GLY A 202 7.14 15.56 -9.86
CA GLY A 202 7.34 14.23 -10.45
C GLY A 202 8.70 14.04 -11.12
N ALA A 203 9.18 15.04 -11.88
CA ALA A 203 10.47 14.97 -12.55
C ALA A 203 11.65 14.91 -11.54
N GLU A 204 11.62 15.74 -10.49
CA GLU A 204 12.63 15.76 -9.45
C GLU A 204 12.59 14.49 -8.58
N ALA A 205 11.41 13.94 -8.34
CA ALA A 205 11.25 12.69 -7.61
C ALA A 205 11.86 11.50 -8.38
N LEU A 206 11.70 11.44 -9.71
CA LEU A 206 12.35 10.43 -10.54
C LEU A 206 13.87 10.56 -10.50
N GLU A 207 14.42 11.78 -10.52
CA GLU A 207 15.85 12.00 -10.37
C GLU A 207 16.36 11.53 -8.99
N SER A 208 15.60 11.79 -7.94
CA SER A 208 15.93 11.32 -6.58
C SER A 208 16.06 9.79 -6.49
N ILE A 209 15.22 9.04 -7.22
CA ILE A 209 15.34 7.56 -7.31
C ILE A 209 16.59 7.14 -8.12
N ARG A 210 16.92 7.83 -9.22
CA ARG A 210 18.12 7.57 -9.99
C ARG A 210 19.38 7.77 -9.16
N GLU A 211 19.37 8.81 -8.32
CA GLU A 211 20.44 9.12 -7.38
C GLU A 211 20.40 8.24 -6.10
N LYS A 212 19.32 7.47 -5.90
CA LYS A 212 19.06 6.70 -4.66
C LYS A 212 19.09 7.55 -3.40
N LYS A 213 18.54 8.73 -3.47
CA LYS A 213 18.58 9.72 -2.41
C LYS A 213 17.17 10.24 -2.09
N ALA A 214 16.78 10.13 -0.82
CA ALA A 214 15.55 10.74 -0.35
C ALA A 214 15.60 12.27 -0.54
N SER A 215 14.49 12.86 -0.98
CA SER A 215 14.32 14.30 -1.16
C SER A 215 12.91 14.74 -0.79
N PHE A 216 12.73 16.04 -0.65
CA PHE A 216 11.39 16.62 -0.45
C PHE A 216 10.45 16.26 -1.62
N ALA A 217 10.92 16.38 -2.86
CA ALA A 217 10.12 16.04 -4.04
C ALA A 217 9.69 14.57 -4.05
N LEU A 218 10.60 13.64 -3.72
CA LEU A 218 10.27 12.22 -3.59
C LEU A 218 9.22 11.98 -2.50
N ASP A 219 9.33 12.67 -1.35
CA ASP A 219 8.35 12.54 -0.28
C ASP A 219 6.98 13.08 -0.71
N GLN A 220 6.89 14.22 -1.41
CA GLN A 220 5.62 14.76 -1.90
C GLN A 220 4.94 13.81 -2.90
N VAL A 221 5.69 13.31 -3.88
CA VAL A 221 5.17 12.35 -4.87
C VAL A 221 4.76 11.03 -4.21
N THR A 222 5.56 10.54 -3.26
CA THR A 222 5.23 9.31 -2.51
C THR A 222 3.96 9.48 -1.66
N LEU A 223 3.80 10.63 -0.99
CA LEU A 223 2.59 10.95 -0.23
C LEU A 223 1.37 11.04 -1.15
N ASP A 224 1.54 11.59 -2.33
CA ASP A 224 0.45 11.70 -3.28
C ASP A 224 0.00 10.33 -3.80
N ILE A 225 0.96 9.49 -4.23
CA ILE A 225 0.67 8.14 -4.71
C ILE A 225 0.04 7.27 -3.60
N ILE A 226 0.57 7.33 -2.38
CA ILE A 226 0.13 6.43 -1.31
C ILE A 226 -1.05 7.02 -0.54
N ILE A 227 -0.91 8.24 -0.02
CA ILE A 227 -1.87 8.79 0.93
C ILE A 227 -3.03 9.50 0.23
N SER A 228 -2.74 10.46 -0.68
CA SER A 228 -3.81 11.21 -1.37
C SER A 228 -4.70 10.28 -2.19
N THR A 229 -4.08 9.47 -3.05
CA THR A 229 -4.79 8.49 -3.88
C THR A 229 -5.53 7.46 -3.03
N GLY A 230 -4.94 7.01 -1.91
CA GLY A 230 -5.57 6.09 -0.98
C GLY A 230 -6.79 6.67 -0.25
N ILE A 231 -6.74 7.94 0.17
CA ILE A 231 -7.88 8.63 0.77
C ILE A 231 -9.02 8.75 -0.24
N VAL A 232 -8.73 9.21 -1.45
CA VAL A 232 -9.73 9.29 -2.52
C VAL A 232 -10.34 7.92 -2.80
N SER A 233 -9.52 6.89 -2.93
CA SER A 233 -9.95 5.51 -3.15
C SER A 233 -10.93 5.03 -2.08
N ASN A 234 -10.60 5.24 -0.80
CA ASN A 234 -11.48 4.85 0.32
C ASN A 234 -12.80 5.64 0.37
N MET A 235 -12.84 6.86 -0.18
CA MET A 235 -14.06 7.67 -0.24
C MET A 235 -14.91 7.36 -1.47
N MET A 236 -14.30 6.88 -2.54
CA MET A 236 -14.95 6.65 -3.83
C MET A 236 -15.43 5.21 -4.02
N SER A 237 -15.28 4.35 -3.01
CA SER A 237 -15.75 2.97 -3.05
C SER A 237 -16.18 2.44 -1.69
N THR A 238 -17.24 1.65 -1.70
CA THR A 238 -17.67 0.82 -0.56
C THR A 238 -18.18 -0.52 -1.08
N VAL A 239 -18.17 -1.53 -0.22
CA VAL A 239 -18.54 -2.91 -0.60
C VAL A 239 -19.99 -3.02 -1.11
N ASP A 240 -20.92 -2.24 -0.54
CA ASP A 240 -22.36 -2.47 -0.75
C ASP A 240 -23.12 -1.30 -1.38
N SER A 241 -22.48 -0.14 -1.63
CA SER A 241 -23.22 1.07 -1.97
C SER A 241 -22.83 1.70 -3.29
N TYR A 242 -21.55 1.91 -3.53
CA TYR A 242 -21.07 2.59 -4.74
C TYR A 242 -19.61 2.26 -5.04
N TYR A 243 -19.23 2.38 -6.31
CA TYR A 243 -17.86 2.20 -6.77
C TYR A 243 -17.54 3.21 -7.87
N TYR A 244 -16.86 4.30 -7.49
CA TYR A 244 -16.38 5.35 -8.41
C TYR A 244 -14.85 5.41 -8.44
N ASN A 245 -14.19 4.38 -7.90
CA ASN A 245 -12.75 4.39 -7.63
C ASN A 245 -11.89 4.19 -8.89
N SER A 246 -12.38 3.45 -9.87
CA SER A 246 -11.66 3.14 -11.10
C SER A 246 -12.62 2.97 -12.28
N THR A 247 -12.13 3.29 -13.49
CA THR A 247 -12.90 3.15 -14.74
C THR A 247 -11.99 2.67 -15.88
N LEU A 248 -11.80 3.51 -16.90
CA LEU A 248 -11.17 3.09 -18.14
C LEU A 248 -9.72 2.62 -17.98
N ALA A 249 -8.89 3.34 -17.23
CA ALA A 249 -7.48 2.97 -17.05
C ALA A 249 -7.33 1.60 -16.36
N HIS A 250 -8.08 1.40 -15.28
CA HIS A 250 -8.07 0.13 -14.55
C HIS A 250 -8.73 -1.01 -15.34
N CYS A 251 -9.82 -0.74 -16.10
CA CYS A 251 -10.43 -1.75 -16.97
C CYS A 251 -9.46 -2.23 -18.07
N VAL A 252 -8.70 -1.33 -18.67
CA VAL A 252 -7.67 -1.68 -19.67
C VAL A 252 -6.57 -2.50 -19.00
N TYR A 253 -6.09 -2.08 -17.82
CA TYR A 253 -5.08 -2.82 -17.07
C TYR A 253 -5.55 -4.24 -16.74
N TYR A 254 -6.73 -4.42 -16.14
CA TYR A 254 -7.23 -5.75 -15.81
C TYR A 254 -7.50 -6.60 -17.04
N GLY A 255 -8.01 -6.00 -18.13
CA GLY A 255 -8.14 -6.68 -19.42
C GLY A 255 -6.79 -7.17 -19.96
N SER A 256 -5.71 -6.43 -19.75
CA SER A 256 -4.37 -6.83 -20.18
C SER A 256 -3.77 -7.99 -19.37
N THR A 257 -4.25 -8.24 -18.13
CA THR A 257 -3.71 -9.36 -17.30
C THR A 257 -4.00 -10.76 -17.88
N VAL A 258 -4.93 -10.87 -18.83
CA VAL A 258 -5.27 -12.13 -19.51
C VAL A 258 -4.62 -12.27 -20.89
N THR A 259 -3.79 -11.30 -21.31
CA THR A 259 -3.04 -11.35 -22.58
C THR A 259 -1.62 -11.84 -22.34
N GLU A 260 -1.06 -12.59 -23.31
CA GLU A 260 0.37 -12.92 -23.30
C GLU A 260 1.20 -11.64 -23.51
N HIS A 261 2.21 -11.45 -22.67
CA HIS A 261 3.17 -10.32 -22.71
C HIS A 261 4.52 -10.77 -23.22
#